data_6cd7f204cbe853c0378204be4b5761ab
#
_entry.id   6cd7f204cbe853c0378204be4b5761ab
#
_cell.length_a   1.000
_cell.length_b   1.000
_cell.length_c   1.000
_cell.angle_alpha   90.00
_cell.angle_beta   90.00
_cell.angle_gamma   90.00
#
_symmetry.space_group_name_H-M   'P 1'
#
loop_
_entity.id
_entity.type
_entity.pdbx_description
1 polymer ?
#
loop_
_entity_poly.entity_id
_entity_poly.type
_entity_poly.pdbx_seq_one_letter_code
_entity_poly.pdbx_strand_id
1 'polypeptide(L)'
;MEKNVTLKNCIPEISPLMRVGKVDKRVLGPVLMGFFIMGFCDMVAPITGRIALEFPASRQAAVSFLPTMVFLWFLVLSTPLAALMNRIGRKATALIGYAFTVVGLMVPYVAGEGCALGWYFAGFGLLGVGNTAIQVAINPLLATIVPGERMTSYLTVGQIFRNTSLLLLAPIVTALVALTGSWRLLLPIYAGLTVLGGIWLQATSVAEPPRSDRAAGMADCFRLLGNPTVLLCTLGVACFIAGDVGIGFLSVRLIDNPDSILTTTGFYACRIVGTLVGAWVLVRVSDVKYLRWNMAGALALCAALLLVRGETAVYAAVGLTGFAMACVFATFYAVATKAVPEKANEVAGLMILAISAGAVSGPVCGAIVRWSGDAHWGMLFVALCVGYMLWASFKLKIKQ
;
A
#
# COMPACT_ATOMS: atom_id res chain seq x y z
N MET A 1 32.22 -57.55 5.23
CA MET A 1 32.27 -56.27 5.96
C MET A 1 31.69 -55.17 5.06
N GLU A 2 30.40 -55.07 4.98
CA GLU A 2 29.70 -54.03 4.23
C GLU A 2 29.49 -52.80 5.13
N LYS A 3 30.05 -51.68 4.67
CA LYS A 3 29.80 -50.36 5.34
C LYS A 3 28.46 -49.82 4.88
N ASN A 4 27.45 -49.94 5.74
CA ASN A 4 26.23 -49.18 5.62
C ASN A 4 26.54 -47.67 5.76
N VAL A 5 26.65 -46.98 4.65
CA VAL A 5 26.68 -45.51 4.62
C VAL A 5 25.24 -45.04 4.68
N THR A 6 24.83 -44.55 5.84
CA THR A 6 23.51 -43.99 6.10
C THR A 6 23.33 -42.71 5.31
N LEU A 7 22.45 -42.74 4.32
CA LEU A 7 21.99 -41.63 3.45
C LEU A 7 21.23 -40.49 4.21
N LYS A 8 21.58 -40.23 5.46
CA LYS A 8 20.90 -39.26 6.32
C LYS A 8 21.50 -37.82 6.30
N ASN A 9 22.63 -37.60 5.65
CA ASN A 9 23.37 -36.33 5.77
C ASN A 9 23.44 -35.49 4.49
N CYS A 10 22.58 -35.72 3.49
CA CYS A 10 22.57 -34.94 2.24
C CYS A 10 21.22 -34.30 1.90
N ILE A 11 20.37 -34.03 2.89
CA ILE A 11 19.22 -33.18 2.68
C ILE A 11 19.62 -31.82 3.25
N PRO A 12 19.81 -30.75 2.43
CA PRO A 12 19.98 -29.41 2.97
C PRO A 12 18.75 -29.08 3.81
N GLU A 13 18.97 -28.62 5.05
CA GLU A 13 17.91 -28.20 5.95
C GLU A 13 16.94 -27.32 5.17
N ILE A 14 15.72 -27.83 4.98
CA ILE A 14 14.61 -27.09 4.39
C ILE A 14 14.48 -25.81 5.22
N SER A 15 14.68 -24.68 4.54
CA SER A 15 14.59 -23.34 5.12
C SER A 15 13.48 -23.24 6.17
N PRO A 16 13.70 -22.60 7.34
CA PRO A 16 12.70 -22.45 8.40
C PRO A 16 11.35 -21.86 7.93
N LEU A 17 11.32 -21.31 6.71
CA LEU A 17 10.16 -20.72 6.04
C LEU A 17 9.08 -21.76 5.63
N MET A 18 9.36 -23.05 5.67
CA MET A 18 8.41 -24.13 5.29
C MET A 18 7.88 -24.96 6.47
N ARG A 19 7.94 -24.47 7.69
CA ARG A 19 7.17 -25.11 8.75
C ARG A 19 5.69 -24.84 8.52
N VAL A 20 4.94 -25.88 8.17
CA VAL A 20 3.48 -25.96 8.29
C VAL A 20 3.15 -25.77 9.78
N GLY A 21 3.11 -24.55 10.25
CA GLY A 21 2.97 -24.16 11.65
C GLY A 21 1.71 -23.30 11.83
N LYS A 22 1.10 -23.42 13.00
CA LYS A 22 0.03 -22.51 13.43
C LYS A 22 0.59 -21.08 13.45
N VAL A 23 -0.18 -20.13 12.88
CA VAL A 23 0.15 -18.70 12.97
C VAL A 23 0.28 -18.31 14.44
N ASP A 24 1.40 -17.70 14.82
CA ASP A 24 1.57 -17.18 16.18
C ASP A 24 0.71 -15.91 16.35
N LYS A 25 -0.45 -16.09 16.98
CA LYS A 25 -1.41 -15.01 17.22
C LYS A 25 -0.84 -13.86 18.06
N ARG A 26 0.20 -14.14 18.88
CA ARG A 26 0.84 -13.14 19.74
C ARG A 26 1.65 -12.14 18.89
N VAL A 27 2.24 -12.60 17.81
CA VAL A 27 3.04 -11.79 16.89
C VAL A 27 2.17 -11.13 15.83
N LEU A 28 1.05 -11.74 15.47
CA LEU A 28 0.15 -11.23 14.42
C LEU A 28 -0.44 -9.87 14.79
N GLY A 29 -0.87 -9.67 16.04
CA GLY A 29 -1.48 -8.41 16.49
C GLY A 29 -0.61 -7.17 16.25
N PRO A 30 0.63 -7.10 16.78
CA PRO A 30 1.50 -5.96 16.57
C PRO A 30 1.91 -5.75 15.09
N VAL A 31 1.99 -6.81 14.30
CA VAL A 31 2.24 -6.69 12.85
C VAL A 31 1.02 -6.10 12.13
N LEU A 32 -0.20 -6.51 12.46
CA LEU A 32 -1.43 -5.91 11.92
C LEU A 32 -1.60 -4.45 12.37
N MET A 33 -1.19 -4.09 13.59
CA MET A 33 -1.10 -2.70 14.03
C MET A 33 -0.13 -1.89 13.15
N GLY A 34 0.94 -2.51 12.66
CA GLY A 34 1.84 -1.91 11.68
C GLY A 34 1.15 -1.54 10.37
N PHE A 35 0.25 -2.38 9.86
CA PHE A 35 -0.58 -2.05 8.70
C PHE A 35 -1.55 -0.91 8.98
N PHE A 36 -2.13 -0.84 10.18
CA PHE A 36 -2.98 0.26 10.58
C PHE A 36 -2.22 1.59 10.59
N ILE A 37 -1.03 1.62 11.21
CA ILE A 37 -0.13 2.79 11.24
C ILE A 37 0.32 3.19 9.81
N MET A 38 0.58 2.21 8.96
CA MET A 38 0.91 2.44 7.55
C MET A 38 -0.14 3.30 6.83
N GLY A 39 -1.42 3.14 7.19
CA GLY A 39 -2.51 3.93 6.62
C GLY A 39 -2.51 5.41 7.05
N PHE A 40 -1.78 5.81 8.10
CA PHE A 40 -1.72 7.21 8.53
C PHE A 40 -1.13 8.14 7.47
N CYS A 41 -0.25 7.63 6.63
CA CYS A 41 0.31 8.38 5.51
C CYS A 41 -0.75 8.71 4.44
N ASP A 42 -1.71 7.83 4.27
CA ASP A 42 -2.79 8.01 3.28
C ASP A 42 -3.74 9.17 3.64
N MET A 43 -3.71 9.65 4.90
CA MET A 43 -4.47 10.82 5.35
C MET A 43 -4.02 12.13 4.69
N VAL A 44 -2.75 12.21 4.24
CA VAL A 44 -2.17 13.48 3.74
C VAL A 44 -2.98 14.03 2.58
N ALA A 45 -3.40 13.19 1.63
CA ALA A 45 -4.21 13.63 0.50
C ALA A 45 -5.59 14.21 0.90
N PRO A 46 -6.41 13.52 1.73
CA PRO A 46 -7.70 14.06 2.17
C PRO A 46 -7.59 15.36 3.01
N ILE A 47 -6.57 15.47 3.88
CA ILE A 47 -6.44 16.68 4.72
C ILE A 47 -5.78 17.85 4.01
N THR A 48 -5.15 17.64 2.85
CA THR A 48 -4.55 18.72 2.05
C THR A 48 -5.57 19.85 1.75
N GLY A 49 -6.84 19.50 1.52
CA GLY A 49 -7.90 20.49 1.32
C GLY A 49 -8.13 21.39 2.53
N ARG A 50 -8.04 20.84 3.74
CA ARG A 50 -8.17 21.63 4.99
C ARG A 50 -6.94 22.49 5.25
N ILE A 51 -5.74 21.97 4.96
CA ILE A 51 -4.49 22.75 5.04
C ILE A 51 -4.53 23.91 4.04
N ALA A 52 -5.10 23.69 2.84
CA ALA A 52 -5.21 24.75 1.84
C ALA A 52 -6.02 25.96 2.33
N LEU A 53 -7.00 25.76 3.22
CA LEU A 53 -7.79 26.85 3.81
C LEU A 53 -6.97 27.72 4.78
N GLU A 54 -5.85 27.21 5.30
CA GLU A 54 -4.95 27.98 6.17
C GLU A 54 -4.03 28.95 5.39
N PHE A 55 -3.99 28.82 4.06
CA PHE A 55 -3.09 29.59 3.20
C PHE A 55 -3.84 30.44 2.16
N PRO A 56 -3.27 31.60 1.77
CA PRO A 56 -3.85 32.45 0.73
C PRO A 56 -3.89 31.72 -0.63
N ALA A 57 -4.80 32.11 -1.50
CA ALA A 57 -5.03 31.49 -2.81
C ALA A 57 -3.76 31.33 -3.65
N SER A 58 -2.81 32.28 -3.55
CA SER A 58 -1.51 32.22 -4.24
C SER A 58 -0.62 31.03 -3.82
N ARG A 59 -0.84 30.43 -2.64
CA ARG A 59 -0.06 29.30 -2.12
C ARG A 59 -0.80 27.96 -2.22
N GLN A 60 -2.07 27.94 -2.57
CA GLN A 60 -2.87 26.71 -2.66
C GLN A 60 -2.31 25.71 -3.68
N ALA A 61 -1.74 26.21 -4.78
CA ALA A 61 -1.04 25.36 -5.75
C ALA A 61 0.15 24.62 -5.10
N ALA A 62 0.92 25.29 -4.24
CA ALA A 62 2.03 24.66 -3.50
C ALA A 62 1.52 23.64 -2.48
N VAL A 63 0.42 23.91 -1.77
CA VAL A 63 -0.19 22.98 -0.81
C VAL A 63 -0.59 21.66 -1.49
N SER A 64 -1.06 21.70 -2.74
CA SER A 64 -1.46 20.51 -3.48
C SER A 64 -0.32 19.51 -3.76
N PHE A 65 0.94 19.93 -3.58
CA PHE A 65 2.11 19.05 -3.69
C PHE A 65 2.42 18.24 -2.41
N LEU A 66 1.74 18.49 -1.29
CA LEU A 66 1.98 17.76 -0.04
C LEU A 66 1.87 16.23 -0.19
N PRO A 67 0.86 15.66 -0.88
CA PRO A 67 0.81 14.21 -1.10
C PRO A 67 1.98 13.69 -1.95
N THR A 68 2.49 14.50 -2.89
CA THR A 68 3.62 14.12 -3.75
C THR A 68 4.89 13.87 -2.93
N MET A 69 5.08 14.58 -1.81
CA MET A 69 6.21 14.37 -0.91
C MET A 69 6.27 12.95 -0.36
N VAL A 70 5.11 12.33 -0.13
CA VAL A 70 5.03 10.95 0.32
C VAL A 70 5.46 9.97 -0.75
N PHE A 71 4.96 10.13 -1.97
CA PHE A 71 5.29 9.25 -3.11
C PHE A 71 6.76 9.35 -3.52
N LEU A 72 7.38 10.53 -3.36
CA LEU A 72 8.79 10.73 -3.63
C LEU A 72 9.68 9.78 -2.81
N TRP A 73 9.37 9.57 -1.54
CA TRP A 73 10.17 8.73 -0.67
C TRP A 73 10.03 7.25 -1.00
N PHE A 74 8.89 6.81 -1.53
CA PHE A 74 8.77 5.45 -2.08
C PHE A 74 9.74 5.23 -3.24
N LEU A 75 9.93 6.24 -4.10
CA LEU A 75 10.86 6.17 -5.21
C LEU A 75 12.32 6.13 -4.73
N VAL A 76 12.67 6.99 -3.78
CA VAL A 76 14.07 7.21 -3.38
C VAL A 76 14.56 6.19 -2.36
N LEU A 77 13.73 5.83 -1.36
CA LEU A 77 14.18 5.08 -0.18
C LEU A 77 13.79 3.62 -0.15
N SER A 78 12.86 3.12 -0.97
CA SER A 78 12.39 1.73 -0.85
C SER A 78 13.50 0.69 -1.06
N THR A 79 14.36 0.87 -2.04
CA THR A 79 15.48 -0.06 -2.29
C THR A 79 16.64 0.13 -1.30
N PRO A 80 17.06 1.34 -0.90
CA PRO A 80 18.00 1.53 0.20
C PRO A 80 17.53 0.94 1.53
N LEU A 81 16.24 1.10 1.87
CA LEU A 81 15.68 0.54 3.10
C LEU A 81 15.57 -0.98 3.05
N ALA A 82 15.30 -1.57 1.88
CA ALA A 82 15.35 -3.02 1.70
C ALA A 82 16.77 -3.57 1.93
N ALA A 83 17.80 -2.88 1.42
CA ALA A 83 19.20 -3.21 1.66
C ALA A 83 19.58 -3.03 3.15
N LEU A 84 19.13 -1.96 3.79
CA LEU A 84 19.32 -1.74 5.23
C LEU A 84 18.65 -2.84 6.06
N MET A 85 17.43 -3.23 5.69
CA MET A 85 16.66 -4.29 6.37
C MET A 85 17.40 -5.63 6.40
N ASN A 86 18.20 -5.97 5.39
CA ASN A 86 19.03 -7.16 5.39
C ASN A 86 20.11 -7.13 6.48
N ARG A 87 20.58 -5.92 6.87
CA ARG A 87 21.60 -5.74 7.92
C ARG A 87 21.02 -5.67 9.32
N ILE A 88 19.98 -4.88 9.52
CA ILE A 88 19.42 -4.60 10.85
C ILE A 88 18.21 -5.44 11.23
N GLY A 89 17.57 -6.10 10.24
CA GLY A 89 16.36 -6.90 10.41
C GLY A 89 15.07 -6.13 10.09
N ARG A 90 13.99 -6.88 9.93
CA ARG A 90 12.65 -6.38 9.55
C ARG A 90 12.01 -5.57 10.67
N LYS A 91 12.06 -6.10 11.90
CA LYS A 91 11.50 -5.45 13.10
C LYS A 91 12.18 -4.11 13.38
N ALA A 92 13.51 -4.07 13.34
CA ALA A 92 14.27 -2.84 13.59
C ALA A 92 13.97 -1.78 12.52
N THR A 93 13.87 -2.17 11.25
CA THR A 93 13.50 -1.26 10.14
C THR A 93 12.10 -0.69 10.33
N ALA A 94 11.12 -1.51 10.76
CA ALA A 94 9.76 -1.03 11.06
C ALA A 94 9.74 -0.03 12.21
N LEU A 95 10.50 -0.27 13.29
CA LEU A 95 10.60 0.62 14.44
C LEU A 95 11.25 1.98 14.09
N ILE A 96 12.27 1.98 13.24
CA ILE A 96 12.82 3.21 12.66
C ILE A 96 11.74 3.96 11.88
N GLY A 97 10.94 3.26 11.07
CA GLY A 97 9.81 3.83 10.36
C GLY A 97 8.78 4.46 11.30
N TYR A 98 8.47 3.83 12.42
CA TYR A 98 7.58 4.38 13.44
C TYR A 98 8.15 5.65 14.07
N ALA A 99 9.44 5.69 14.37
CA ALA A 99 10.09 6.89 14.91
C ALA A 99 9.98 8.08 13.93
N PHE A 100 10.28 7.88 12.65
CA PHE A 100 10.11 8.91 11.63
C PHE A 100 8.65 9.34 11.46
N THR A 101 7.69 8.41 11.56
CA THR A 101 6.25 8.69 11.51
C THR A 101 5.82 9.59 12.67
N VAL A 102 6.25 9.29 13.89
CA VAL A 102 5.96 10.11 15.07
C VAL A 102 6.52 11.53 14.91
N VAL A 103 7.79 11.65 14.54
CA VAL A 103 8.42 12.97 14.33
C VAL A 103 7.71 13.72 13.20
N GLY A 104 7.40 13.04 12.08
CA GLY A 104 6.73 13.64 10.93
C GLY A 104 5.35 14.18 11.26
N LEU A 105 4.59 13.49 12.11
CA LEU A 105 3.28 13.95 12.57
C LEU A 105 3.40 15.12 13.58
N MET A 106 4.39 15.09 14.45
CA MET A 106 4.56 16.10 15.49
C MET A 106 5.13 17.42 14.96
N VAL A 107 5.94 17.41 13.91
CA VAL A 107 6.56 18.63 13.34
C VAL A 107 5.53 19.72 12.99
N PRO A 108 4.50 19.49 12.15
CA PRO A 108 3.50 20.51 11.85
C PRO A 108 2.60 20.82 13.06
N TYR A 109 2.39 19.87 13.97
CA TYR A 109 1.60 20.10 15.18
C TYR A 109 2.30 21.09 16.14
N VAL A 110 3.57 20.86 16.47
CA VAL A 110 4.38 21.70 17.35
C VAL A 110 4.63 23.08 16.75
N ALA A 111 4.74 23.17 15.41
CA ALA A 111 4.87 24.45 14.72
C ALA A 111 3.66 25.37 14.91
N GLY A 112 2.50 24.83 15.30
CA GLY A 112 1.31 25.61 15.68
C GLY A 112 0.45 26.05 14.50
N GLU A 113 -0.67 26.71 14.82
CA GLU A 113 -1.57 27.29 13.82
C GLU A 113 -0.92 28.48 13.11
N GLY A 114 -1.19 28.63 11.80
CA GLY A 114 -0.58 29.67 10.99
C GLY A 114 0.91 29.49 10.68
N CYS A 115 1.47 28.31 10.97
CA CYS A 115 2.87 28.02 10.66
C CYS A 115 3.15 28.10 9.15
N ALA A 116 4.41 28.35 8.80
CA ALA A 116 4.83 28.38 7.41
C ALA A 116 4.61 27.02 6.73
N LEU A 117 4.22 27.02 5.44
CA LEU A 117 3.97 25.81 4.65
C LEU A 117 5.16 24.83 4.67
N GLY A 118 6.39 25.32 4.83
CA GLY A 118 7.59 24.50 4.97
C GLY A 118 7.54 23.48 6.12
N TRP A 119 6.84 23.78 7.23
CA TRP A 119 6.66 22.83 8.33
C TRP A 119 5.79 21.63 7.94
N TYR A 120 4.77 21.86 7.11
CA TYR A 120 3.97 20.76 6.57
C TYR A 120 4.78 19.91 5.59
N PHE A 121 5.60 20.54 4.72
CA PHE A 121 6.50 19.80 3.82
C PHE A 121 7.54 18.98 4.60
N ALA A 122 8.15 19.56 5.63
CA ALA A 122 9.13 18.85 6.48
C ALA A 122 8.45 17.67 7.22
N GLY A 123 7.31 17.92 7.87
CA GLY A 123 6.59 16.90 8.62
C GLY A 123 6.10 15.75 7.73
N PHE A 124 5.43 16.05 6.64
CA PHE A 124 4.91 15.02 5.74
C PHE A 124 6.00 14.37 4.88
N GLY A 125 7.11 15.05 4.65
CA GLY A 125 8.32 14.44 4.12
C GLY A 125 8.85 13.36 5.06
N LEU A 126 9.03 13.67 6.36
CA LEU A 126 9.45 12.69 7.37
C LEU A 126 8.43 11.56 7.55
N LEU A 127 7.13 11.87 7.50
CA LEU A 127 6.07 10.86 7.50
C LEU A 127 6.20 9.91 6.30
N GLY A 128 6.53 10.43 5.12
CA GLY A 128 6.78 9.62 3.92
C GLY A 128 8.00 8.71 4.05
N VAL A 129 9.10 9.21 4.63
CA VAL A 129 10.28 8.40 4.98
C VAL A 129 9.89 7.26 5.90
N GLY A 130 9.18 7.58 7.00
CA GLY A 130 8.72 6.60 7.99
C GLY A 130 7.81 5.55 7.35
N ASN A 131 6.83 5.99 6.55
CA ASN A 131 5.90 5.07 5.90
C ASN A 131 6.58 4.16 4.88
N THR A 132 7.59 4.66 4.14
CA THR A 132 8.38 3.82 3.23
C THR A 132 9.09 2.70 4.01
N ALA A 133 9.71 3.03 5.15
CA ALA A 133 10.38 2.05 6.01
C ALA A 133 9.39 1.01 6.57
N ILE A 134 8.22 1.46 7.03
CA ILE A 134 7.17 0.58 7.53
C ILE A 134 6.69 -0.38 6.41
N GLN A 135 6.39 0.13 5.23
CA GLN A 135 5.87 -0.69 4.12
C GLN A 135 6.89 -1.71 3.63
N VAL A 136 8.17 -1.32 3.53
CA VAL A 136 9.25 -2.23 3.14
C VAL A 136 9.42 -3.35 4.17
N ALA A 137 9.25 -3.07 5.47
CA ALA A 137 9.54 -4.01 6.54
C ALA A 137 8.33 -4.87 6.97
N ILE A 138 7.14 -4.29 7.12
CA ILE A 138 5.96 -4.96 7.68
C ILE A 138 5.43 -6.07 6.75
N ASN A 139 5.45 -5.87 5.43
CA ASN A 139 5.00 -6.88 4.48
C ASN A 139 5.83 -8.19 4.57
N PRO A 140 7.17 -8.17 4.47
CA PRO A 140 7.97 -9.39 4.64
C PRO A 140 7.99 -9.88 6.09
N LEU A 141 7.78 -9.01 7.10
CA LEU A 141 7.64 -9.43 8.50
C LEU A 141 6.39 -10.29 8.68
N LEU A 142 5.26 -9.89 8.08
CA LEU A 142 4.04 -10.71 8.05
C LEU A 142 4.29 -12.05 7.34
N ALA A 143 5.00 -12.05 6.21
CA ALA A 143 5.33 -13.26 5.48
C ALA A 143 6.20 -14.26 6.27
N THR A 144 6.95 -13.80 7.29
CA THR A 144 7.74 -14.69 8.18
C THR A 144 6.89 -15.49 9.17
N ILE A 145 5.77 -14.91 9.61
CA ILE A 145 4.93 -15.47 10.69
C ILE A 145 3.73 -16.25 10.17
N VAL A 146 3.50 -16.24 8.86
CA VAL A 146 2.34 -16.85 8.20
C VAL A 146 2.81 -17.94 7.23
N PRO A 147 2.10 -19.12 7.16
CA PRO A 147 2.39 -20.14 6.15
C PRO A 147 2.29 -19.58 4.73
N GLY A 148 3.23 -19.95 3.85
CA GLY A 148 3.31 -19.43 2.47
C GLY A 148 2.03 -19.60 1.65
N GLU A 149 1.28 -20.70 1.86
CA GLU A 149 -0.02 -20.96 1.22
C GLU A 149 -1.09 -19.91 1.59
N ARG A 150 -1.02 -19.36 2.81
CA ARG A 150 -1.98 -18.37 3.33
C ARG A 150 -1.45 -16.94 3.30
N MET A 151 -0.25 -16.73 2.78
CA MET A 151 0.42 -15.44 2.78
C MET A 151 -0.44 -14.35 2.13
N THR A 152 -1.02 -14.62 0.96
CA THR A 152 -1.87 -13.65 0.24
C THR A 152 -3.10 -13.26 1.06
N SER A 153 -3.77 -14.23 1.69
CA SER A 153 -4.93 -13.97 2.54
C SER A 153 -4.57 -13.09 3.73
N TYR A 154 -3.46 -13.34 4.41
CA TYR A 154 -3.04 -12.52 5.56
C TYR A 154 -2.51 -11.14 5.17
N LEU A 155 -1.83 -11.01 4.03
CA LEU A 155 -1.49 -9.69 3.46
C LEU A 155 -2.76 -8.89 3.14
N THR A 156 -3.77 -9.57 2.62
CA THR A 156 -5.09 -8.97 2.36
C THR A 156 -5.76 -8.52 3.67
N VAL A 157 -5.70 -9.32 4.74
CA VAL A 157 -6.15 -8.89 6.08
C VAL A 157 -5.38 -7.65 6.56
N GLY A 158 -4.07 -7.60 6.35
CA GLY A 158 -3.26 -6.41 6.65
C GLY A 158 -3.79 -5.15 5.94
N GLN A 159 -4.18 -5.28 4.66
CA GLN A 159 -4.77 -4.15 3.93
C GLN A 159 -6.13 -3.70 4.49
N ILE A 160 -6.91 -4.59 5.14
CA ILE A 160 -8.12 -4.18 5.86
C ILE A 160 -7.77 -3.20 6.98
N PHE A 161 -6.75 -3.53 7.78
CA PHE A 161 -6.29 -2.64 8.87
C PHE A 161 -5.81 -1.29 8.34
N ARG A 162 -5.05 -1.27 7.22
CA ARG A 162 -4.65 -0.04 6.54
C ARG A 162 -5.85 0.79 6.08
N ASN A 163 -6.80 0.17 5.37
CA ASN A 163 -7.97 0.85 4.84
C ASN A 163 -8.91 1.32 5.97
N THR A 164 -8.96 0.60 7.10
CA THR A 164 -9.74 1.00 8.27
C THR A 164 -9.23 2.31 8.87
N SER A 165 -7.91 2.53 8.92
CA SER A 165 -7.36 3.80 9.42
C SER A 165 -7.78 4.98 8.55
N LEU A 166 -7.89 4.78 7.23
CA LEU A 166 -8.35 5.80 6.29
C LEU A 166 -9.87 6.01 6.37
N LEU A 167 -10.66 4.93 6.54
CA LEU A 167 -12.11 5.04 6.74
C LEU A 167 -12.45 5.82 8.00
N LEU A 168 -11.70 5.64 9.08
CA LEU A 168 -11.89 6.33 10.35
C LEU A 168 -11.45 7.80 10.30
N LEU A 169 -10.69 8.23 9.30
CA LEU A 169 -10.16 9.58 9.19
C LEU A 169 -11.26 10.64 9.20
N ALA A 170 -12.26 10.52 8.32
CA ALA A 170 -13.30 11.53 8.18
C ALA A 170 -14.14 11.69 9.46
N PRO A 171 -14.69 10.62 10.09
CA PRO A 171 -15.43 10.75 11.35
C PRO A 171 -14.57 11.27 12.50
N ILE A 172 -13.28 10.87 12.60
CA ILE A 172 -12.37 11.39 13.64
C ILE A 172 -12.15 12.90 13.44
N VAL A 173 -11.83 13.32 12.22
CA VAL A 173 -11.61 14.75 11.91
C VAL A 173 -12.87 15.56 12.20
N THR A 174 -14.05 15.07 11.80
CA THR A 174 -15.33 15.76 12.06
C THR A 174 -15.59 15.89 13.56
N ALA A 175 -15.39 14.82 14.32
CA ALA A 175 -15.55 14.85 15.78
C ALA A 175 -14.56 15.80 16.46
N LEU A 176 -13.30 15.81 16.05
CA LEU A 176 -12.28 16.71 16.60
C LEU A 176 -12.62 18.17 16.33
N VAL A 177 -13.03 18.50 15.10
CA VAL A 177 -13.44 19.87 14.75
C VAL A 177 -14.68 20.28 15.56
N ALA A 178 -15.67 19.40 15.74
CA ALA A 178 -16.87 19.69 16.52
C ALA A 178 -16.58 19.89 18.02
N LEU A 179 -15.63 19.12 18.59
CA LEU A 179 -15.31 19.16 20.01
C LEU A 179 -14.29 20.24 20.39
N THR A 180 -13.34 20.53 19.51
CA THR A 180 -12.16 21.35 19.85
C THR A 180 -11.93 22.53 18.91
N GLY A 181 -12.71 22.62 17.83
CA GLY A 181 -12.51 23.63 16.78
C GLY A 181 -11.33 23.36 15.83
N SER A 182 -10.49 22.34 16.11
CA SER A 182 -9.27 22.09 15.33
C SER A 182 -9.14 20.63 14.88
N TRP A 183 -8.84 20.42 13.61
CA TRP A 183 -8.51 19.09 13.07
C TRP A 183 -7.11 18.64 13.45
N ARG A 184 -6.22 19.57 13.86
CA ARG A 184 -4.78 19.33 14.06
C ARG A 184 -4.48 18.34 15.17
N LEU A 185 -5.41 18.14 16.13
CA LEU A 185 -5.30 17.13 17.17
C LEU A 185 -5.27 15.70 16.64
N LEU A 186 -5.64 15.47 15.37
CA LEU A 186 -5.43 14.20 14.69
C LEU A 186 -3.96 13.79 14.69
N LEU A 187 -3.04 14.75 14.52
CA LEU A 187 -1.60 14.51 14.39
C LEU A 187 -1.00 13.88 15.66
N PRO A 188 -1.16 14.46 16.87
CA PRO A 188 -0.67 13.84 18.09
C PRO A 188 -1.42 12.56 18.47
N ILE A 189 -2.69 12.38 18.11
CA ILE A 189 -3.43 11.13 18.31
C ILE A 189 -2.78 10.01 17.50
N TYR A 190 -2.51 10.25 16.22
CA TYR A 190 -1.85 9.26 15.35
C TYR A 190 -0.40 9.02 15.76
N ALA A 191 0.32 10.05 16.22
CA ALA A 191 1.66 9.89 16.80
C ALA A 191 1.61 9.00 18.05
N GLY A 192 0.67 9.23 18.98
CA GLY A 192 0.48 8.41 20.17
C GLY A 192 0.17 6.94 19.85
N LEU A 193 -0.73 6.68 18.89
CA LEU A 193 -1.03 5.34 18.42
C LEU A 193 0.21 4.67 17.78
N THR A 194 1.04 5.44 17.09
CA THR A 194 2.30 4.94 16.51
C THR A 194 3.30 4.56 17.60
N VAL A 195 3.42 5.37 18.66
CA VAL A 195 4.27 5.05 19.82
C VAL A 195 3.79 3.77 20.50
N LEU A 196 2.48 3.64 20.77
CA LEU A 196 1.90 2.44 21.38
C LEU A 196 2.13 1.20 20.51
N GLY A 197 1.95 1.31 19.19
CA GLY A 197 2.24 0.24 18.24
C GLY A 197 3.72 -0.13 18.22
N GLY A 198 4.61 0.86 18.33
CA GLY A 198 6.07 0.68 18.43
C GLY A 198 6.48 -0.06 19.71
N ILE A 199 5.93 0.32 20.85
CA ILE A 199 6.17 -0.35 22.14
C ILE A 199 5.67 -1.80 22.07
N TRP A 200 4.48 -2.02 21.52
CA TRP A 200 3.91 -3.35 21.36
C TRP A 200 4.78 -4.23 20.44
N LEU A 201 5.18 -3.73 19.28
CA LEU A 201 6.07 -4.45 18.37
C LEU A 201 7.43 -4.71 19.04
N GLN A 202 8.00 -3.73 19.77
CA GLN A 202 9.28 -3.88 20.46
C GLN A 202 9.22 -4.96 21.54
N ALA A 203 8.14 -5.03 22.31
CA ALA A 203 7.94 -6.02 23.35
C ALA A 203 7.70 -7.44 22.80
N THR A 204 7.37 -7.57 21.51
CA THR A 204 7.05 -8.88 20.88
C THR A 204 8.32 -9.51 20.32
N SER A 205 8.60 -10.75 20.70
CA SER A 205 9.67 -11.54 20.08
C SER A 205 9.22 -12.08 18.73
N VAL A 206 9.88 -11.69 17.66
CA VAL A 206 9.62 -12.14 16.29
C VAL A 206 10.83 -12.93 15.81
N ALA A 207 10.60 -14.18 15.38
CA ALA A 207 11.65 -14.96 14.74
C ALA A 207 11.89 -14.41 13.32
N GLU A 208 13.03 -13.78 13.11
CA GLU A 208 13.46 -13.27 11.81
C GLU A 208 14.46 -14.21 11.13
N PRO A 209 14.53 -14.20 9.79
CA PRO A 209 15.59 -14.92 9.08
C PRO A 209 16.97 -14.44 9.55
N PRO A 210 18.01 -15.29 9.44
CA PRO A 210 19.39 -14.88 9.74
C PRO A 210 19.75 -13.61 8.96
N ARG A 211 20.42 -12.68 9.63
CA ARG A 211 20.95 -11.47 8.99
C ARG A 211 22.03 -11.85 7.99
N SER A 212 22.03 -11.23 6.83
CA SER A 212 23.04 -11.47 5.82
C SER A 212 24.23 -10.52 6.04
N ASP A 213 25.42 -11.08 6.27
CA ASP A 213 26.67 -10.30 6.31
C ASP A 213 27.03 -9.75 4.92
N ARG A 214 26.55 -10.37 3.85
CA ARG A 214 26.56 -9.79 2.51
C ARG A 214 25.38 -8.83 2.40
N ALA A 215 25.68 -7.56 2.57
CA ALA A 215 24.71 -6.52 2.26
C ALA A 215 24.30 -6.64 0.80
N ALA A 216 23.12 -7.20 0.54
CA ALA A 216 22.49 -7.04 -0.76
C ALA A 216 22.39 -5.54 -1.03
N GLY A 217 23.07 -5.10 -2.09
CA GLY A 217 23.07 -3.69 -2.48
C GLY A 217 21.76 -3.33 -3.19
N MET A 218 21.51 -2.04 -3.41
CA MET A 218 20.40 -1.60 -4.27
C MET A 218 20.43 -2.28 -5.64
N ALA A 219 21.64 -2.56 -6.18
CA ALA A 219 21.82 -3.27 -7.44
C ALA A 219 21.19 -4.67 -7.43
N ASP A 220 21.17 -5.36 -6.27
CA ASP A 220 20.59 -6.70 -6.16
C ASP A 220 19.06 -6.66 -6.23
N CYS A 221 18.43 -5.58 -5.75
CA CYS A 221 17.01 -5.34 -5.94
C CYS A 221 16.70 -5.22 -7.44
N PHE A 222 17.43 -4.38 -8.18
CA PHE A 222 17.18 -4.18 -9.61
C PHE A 222 17.54 -5.42 -10.47
N ARG A 223 18.51 -6.22 -10.07
CA ARG A 223 18.81 -7.52 -10.73
C ARG A 223 17.63 -8.48 -10.71
N LEU A 224 16.74 -8.38 -9.71
CA LEU A 224 15.53 -9.20 -9.66
C LEU A 224 14.54 -8.89 -10.78
N LEU A 225 14.60 -7.71 -11.40
CA LEU A 225 13.81 -7.39 -12.59
C LEU A 225 14.19 -8.26 -13.80
N GLY A 226 15.33 -8.94 -13.78
CA GLY A 226 15.67 -10.00 -14.73
C GLY A 226 14.80 -11.25 -14.60
N ASN A 227 14.13 -11.45 -13.46
CA ASN A 227 13.13 -12.51 -13.31
C ASN A 227 11.79 -12.05 -13.90
N PRO A 228 11.27 -12.71 -14.94
CA PRO A 228 10.04 -12.27 -15.61
C PRO A 228 8.81 -12.22 -14.69
N THR A 229 8.73 -13.12 -13.70
CA THR A 229 7.63 -13.10 -12.73
C THR A 229 7.70 -11.86 -11.83
N VAL A 230 8.89 -11.55 -11.32
CA VAL A 230 9.09 -10.36 -10.47
C VAL A 230 8.83 -9.08 -11.27
N LEU A 231 9.35 -9.00 -12.51
CA LEU A 231 9.12 -7.86 -13.40
C LEU A 231 7.61 -7.65 -13.66
N LEU A 232 6.89 -8.70 -14.05
CA LEU A 232 5.44 -8.63 -14.30
C LEU A 232 4.68 -8.17 -13.06
N CYS A 233 5.06 -8.66 -11.87
CA CYS A 233 4.42 -8.28 -10.63
C CYS A 233 4.77 -6.83 -10.23
N THR A 234 6.01 -6.38 -10.41
CA THR A 234 6.44 -5.01 -10.12
C THR A 234 5.68 -4.01 -10.99
N LEU A 235 5.61 -4.25 -12.28
CA LEU A 235 4.83 -3.43 -13.21
C LEU A 235 3.31 -3.54 -12.92
N GLY A 236 2.83 -4.73 -12.48
CA GLY A 236 1.45 -4.92 -12.03
C GLY A 236 1.10 -4.06 -10.83
N VAL A 237 1.97 -3.96 -9.84
CA VAL A 237 1.81 -3.06 -8.69
C VAL A 237 1.86 -1.60 -9.13
N ALA A 238 2.78 -1.23 -10.02
CA ALA A 238 2.85 0.13 -10.55
C ALA A 238 1.53 0.53 -11.26
N CYS A 239 1.02 -0.32 -12.14
CA CYS A 239 -0.27 -0.11 -12.81
C CYS A 239 -1.45 -0.11 -11.82
N PHE A 240 -1.42 -0.98 -10.79
CA PHE A 240 -2.43 -0.99 -9.75
C PHE A 240 -2.50 0.35 -9.02
N ILE A 241 -1.38 0.85 -8.51
CA ILE A 241 -1.34 2.12 -7.78
C ILE A 241 -1.66 3.30 -8.68
N ALA A 242 -1.14 3.29 -9.92
CA ALA A 242 -1.45 4.33 -10.90
C ALA A 242 -2.96 4.37 -11.22
N GLY A 243 -3.58 3.23 -11.43
CA GLY A 243 -5.03 3.13 -11.66
C GLY A 243 -5.85 3.54 -10.43
N ASP A 244 -5.44 3.11 -9.25
CA ASP A 244 -6.11 3.39 -7.98
C ASP A 244 -6.13 4.88 -7.64
N VAL A 245 -4.97 5.55 -7.72
CA VAL A 245 -4.85 7.01 -7.54
C VAL A 245 -5.60 7.74 -8.66
N GLY A 246 -5.57 7.20 -9.88
CA GLY A 246 -6.33 7.73 -11.02
C GLY A 246 -7.83 7.71 -10.77
N ILE A 247 -8.39 6.61 -10.26
CA ILE A 247 -9.82 6.53 -9.87
C ILE A 247 -10.13 7.55 -8.77
N GLY A 248 -9.30 7.64 -7.73
CA GLY A 248 -9.47 8.63 -6.66
C GLY A 248 -9.49 10.07 -7.19
N PHE A 249 -8.62 10.40 -8.16
CA PHE A 249 -8.59 11.71 -8.81
C PHE A 249 -9.84 11.98 -9.67
N LEU A 250 -10.33 10.97 -10.38
CA LEU A 250 -11.47 11.10 -11.29
C LEU A 250 -12.81 11.01 -10.57
N SER A 251 -12.93 10.22 -9.51
CA SER A 251 -14.19 9.93 -8.82
C SER A 251 -14.98 11.17 -8.42
N VAL A 252 -14.29 12.23 -7.97
CA VAL A 252 -14.90 13.52 -7.62
C VAL A 252 -15.24 14.40 -8.83
N ARG A 253 -14.86 14.01 -10.05
CA ARG A 253 -15.04 14.74 -11.30
C ARG A 253 -15.99 14.06 -12.27
N LEU A 254 -16.31 12.78 -12.02
CA LEU A 254 -17.25 12.01 -12.85
C LEU A 254 -18.70 12.43 -12.64
N ILE A 255 -18.99 13.14 -11.54
CA ILE A 255 -20.32 13.62 -11.16
C ILE A 255 -20.22 15.10 -10.86
N ASP A 256 -21.05 15.87 -11.53
CA ASP A 256 -21.16 17.32 -11.37
C ASP A 256 -22.07 17.67 -10.17
N ASN A 257 -21.65 17.22 -8.97
CA ASN A 257 -22.41 17.38 -7.73
C ASN A 257 -21.46 17.74 -6.57
N PRO A 258 -21.78 18.74 -5.72
CA PRO A 258 -20.99 19.03 -4.52
C PRO A 258 -20.86 17.86 -3.56
N ASP A 259 -21.77 16.88 -3.61
CA ASP A 259 -21.72 15.65 -2.82
C ASP A 259 -20.84 14.54 -3.44
N SER A 260 -20.05 14.85 -4.46
CA SER A 260 -19.15 13.92 -5.15
C SER A 260 -18.15 13.20 -4.21
N ILE A 261 -17.94 13.69 -2.99
CA ILE A 261 -17.17 13.03 -1.94
C ILE A 261 -17.75 11.65 -1.58
N LEU A 262 -19.07 11.43 -1.79
CA LEU A 262 -19.73 10.14 -1.61
C LEU A 262 -19.20 9.10 -2.58
N THR A 263 -18.78 9.50 -3.78
CA THR A 263 -18.19 8.59 -4.77
C THR A 263 -16.90 7.96 -4.24
N THR A 264 -16.03 8.78 -3.67
CA THR A 264 -14.78 8.34 -3.06
C THR A 264 -15.05 7.47 -1.81
N THR A 265 -15.99 7.87 -0.96
CA THR A 265 -16.38 7.08 0.23
C THR A 265 -16.95 5.73 -0.17
N GLY A 266 -17.83 5.70 -1.18
CA GLY A 266 -18.40 4.46 -1.73
C GLY A 266 -17.34 3.52 -2.32
N PHE A 267 -16.36 4.08 -3.02
CA PHE A 267 -15.22 3.33 -3.54
C PHE A 267 -14.43 2.62 -2.42
N TYR A 268 -14.06 3.33 -1.37
CA TYR A 268 -13.31 2.73 -0.24
C TYR A 268 -14.17 1.77 0.59
N ALA A 269 -15.47 2.05 0.79
CA ALA A 269 -16.37 1.14 1.49
C ALA A 269 -16.50 -0.19 0.73
N CYS A 270 -16.77 -0.15 -0.58
CA CYS A 270 -16.83 -1.35 -1.42
C CYS A 270 -15.47 -2.08 -1.47
N ARG A 271 -14.36 -1.35 -1.44
CA ARG A 271 -13.02 -1.91 -1.37
C ARG A 271 -12.78 -2.70 -0.10
N ILE A 272 -13.23 -2.22 1.06
CA ILE A 272 -13.14 -2.96 2.33
C ILE A 272 -13.95 -4.25 2.24
N VAL A 273 -15.19 -4.20 1.72
CA VAL A 273 -16.01 -5.40 1.50
C VAL A 273 -15.30 -6.36 0.54
N GLY A 274 -14.75 -5.85 -0.57
CA GLY A 274 -13.97 -6.64 -1.52
C GLY A 274 -12.73 -7.28 -0.89
N THR A 275 -12.08 -6.57 0.03
CA THR A 275 -10.91 -7.09 0.77
C THR A 275 -11.31 -8.23 1.72
N LEU A 276 -12.44 -8.11 2.43
CA LEU A 276 -12.98 -9.16 3.31
C LEU A 276 -13.35 -10.42 2.51
N VAL A 277 -14.11 -10.24 1.43
CA VAL A 277 -14.52 -11.34 0.53
C VAL A 277 -13.28 -11.97 -0.11
N GLY A 278 -12.35 -11.15 -0.58
CA GLY A 278 -11.12 -11.63 -1.21
C GLY A 278 -10.22 -12.41 -0.25
N ALA A 279 -10.07 -11.96 0.99
CA ALA A 279 -9.32 -12.71 2.00
C ALA A 279 -9.90 -14.12 2.23
N TRP A 280 -11.22 -14.26 2.20
CA TRP A 280 -11.91 -15.55 2.34
C TRP A 280 -11.78 -16.42 1.08
N VAL A 281 -11.90 -15.82 -0.11
CA VAL A 281 -11.80 -16.54 -1.41
C VAL A 281 -10.37 -17.02 -1.65
N LEU A 282 -9.36 -16.20 -1.35
CA LEU A 282 -7.94 -16.50 -1.57
C LEU A 282 -7.40 -17.68 -0.72
N VAL A 283 -8.15 -18.13 0.28
CA VAL A 283 -7.85 -19.39 0.99
C VAL A 283 -8.19 -20.61 0.12
N ARG A 284 -9.11 -20.48 -0.84
CA ARG A 284 -9.69 -21.59 -1.64
C ARG A 284 -9.32 -21.55 -3.12
N VAL A 285 -8.99 -20.37 -3.62
CA VAL A 285 -8.73 -20.13 -5.04
C VAL A 285 -7.29 -19.66 -5.21
N SER A 286 -6.62 -20.11 -6.27
CA SER A 286 -5.23 -19.67 -6.53
C SER A 286 -5.17 -18.16 -6.80
N ASP A 287 -4.08 -17.52 -6.31
CA ASP A 287 -3.82 -16.09 -6.41
C ASP A 287 -4.02 -15.55 -7.84
N VAL A 288 -3.47 -16.27 -8.83
CA VAL A 288 -3.52 -15.87 -10.25
C VAL A 288 -4.93 -15.98 -10.83
N LYS A 289 -5.69 -17.03 -10.45
CA LYS A 289 -7.07 -17.21 -10.92
C LYS A 289 -8.00 -16.13 -10.37
N TYR A 290 -7.86 -15.82 -9.08
CA TYR A 290 -8.55 -14.73 -8.42
C TYR A 290 -8.25 -13.38 -9.09
N LEU A 291 -6.96 -13.08 -9.30
CA LEU A 291 -6.51 -11.85 -9.98
C LEU A 291 -7.16 -11.72 -11.36
N ARG A 292 -7.16 -12.79 -12.14
CA ARG A 292 -7.71 -12.79 -13.50
C ARG A 292 -9.20 -12.42 -13.52
N TRP A 293 -10.00 -13.03 -12.66
CA TRP A 293 -11.44 -12.74 -12.58
C TRP A 293 -11.71 -11.29 -12.16
N ASN A 294 -11.00 -10.82 -11.15
CA ASN A 294 -11.18 -9.46 -10.65
C ASN A 294 -10.73 -8.41 -11.67
N MET A 295 -9.62 -8.64 -12.38
CA MET A 295 -9.15 -7.69 -13.39
C MET A 295 -10.04 -7.69 -14.63
N ALA A 296 -10.63 -8.81 -15.02
CA ALA A 296 -11.62 -8.84 -16.09
C ALA A 296 -12.89 -8.04 -15.72
N GLY A 297 -13.38 -8.22 -14.48
CA GLY A 297 -14.51 -7.43 -13.97
C GLY A 297 -14.18 -5.93 -13.86
N ALA A 298 -13.02 -5.59 -13.32
CA ALA A 298 -12.57 -4.19 -13.21
C ALA A 298 -12.42 -3.53 -14.59
N LEU A 299 -11.90 -4.24 -15.59
CA LEU A 299 -11.78 -3.71 -16.96
C LEU A 299 -13.14 -3.43 -17.58
N ALA A 300 -14.10 -4.34 -17.39
CA ALA A 300 -15.47 -4.14 -17.85
C ALA A 300 -16.13 -2.92 -17.19
N LEU A 301 -15.91 -2.73 -15.88
CA LEU A 301 -16.40 -1.57 -15.13
C LEU A 301 -15.73 -0.25 -15.59
N CYS A 302 -14.43 -0.26 -15.84
CA CYS A 302 -13.72 0.90 -16.39
C CYS A 302 -14.26 1.26 -17.79
N ALA A 303 -14.52 0.26 -18.64
CA ALA A 303 -15.14 0.46 -19.96
C ALA A 303 -16.58 1.01 -19.83
N ALA A 304 -17.35 0.51 -18.86
CA ALA A 304 -18.68 1.04 -18.58
C ALA A 304 -18.63 2.52 -18.15
N LEU A 305 -17.66 2.92 -17.30
CA LEU A 305 -17.47 4.30 -16.85
C LEU A 305 -17.08 5.27 -17.97
N LEU A 306 -16.57 4.80 -19.11
CA LEU A 306 -16.37 5.63 -20.31
C LEU A 306 -17.70 6.03 -20.96
N LEU A 307 -18.74 5.22 -20.84
CA LEU A 307 -20.01 5.36 -21.54
C LEU A 307 -21.16 5.85 -20.63
N VAL A 308 -21.16 5.43 -19.39
CA VAL A 308 -22.24 5.69 -18.43
C VAL A 308 -22.14 7.12 -17.91
N ARG A 309 -23.27 7.84 -17.90
CA ARG A 309 -23.39 9.23 -17.46
C ARG A 309 -24.37 9.44 -16.30
N GLY A 310 -25.23 8.47 -16.03
CA GLY A 310 -26.20 8.54 -14.94
C GLY A 310 -25.53 8.48 -13.58
N GLU A 311 -25.82 9.43 -12.68
CA GLU A 311 -25.20 9.60 -11.37
C GLU A 311 -25.17 8.30 -10.56
N THR A 312 -26.33 7.65 -10.35
CA THR A 312 -26.44 6.38 -9.61
C THR A 312 -25.60 5.27 -10.22
N ALA A 313 -25.56 5.18 -11.54
CA ALA A 313 -24.80 4.15 -12.24
C ALA A 313 -23.29 4.41 -12.15
N VAL A 314 -22.85 5.66 -12.15
CA VAL A 314 -21.45 6.06 -11.90
C VAL A 314 -21.04 5.71 -10.47
N TYR A 315 -21.87 6.03 -9.45
CA TYR A 315 -21.59 5.64 -8.06
C TYR A 315 -21.41 4.12 -7.93
N ALA A 316 -22.35 3.36 -8.51
CA ALA A 316 -22.30 1.89 -8.47
C ALA A 316 -21.04 1.34 -9.18
N ALA A 317 -20.73 1.84 -10.37
CA ALA A 317 -19.59 1.37 -11.15
C ALA A 317 -18.25 1.71 -10.48
N VAL A 318 -18.10 2.91 -9.91
CA VAL A 318 -16.90 3.31 -9.14
C VAL A 318 -16.76 2.43 -7.89
N GLY A 319 -17.84 2.22 -7.13
CA GLY A 319 -17.83 1.34 -5.95
C GLY A 319 -17.43 -0.09 -6.30
N LEU A 320 -18.05 -0.68 -7.34
CA LEU A 320 -17.74 -2.05 -7.80
C LEU A 320 -16.29 -2.16 -8.33
N THR A 321 -15.74 -1.10 -8.92
CA THR A 321 -14.33 -1.09 -9.33
C THR A 321 -13.44 -1.15 -8.09
N GLY A 322 -13.77 -0.42 -7.02
CA GLY A 322 -13.09 -0.52 -5.72
C GLY A 322 -13.11 -1.94 -5.16
N PHE A 323 -14.28 -2.61 -5.22
CA PHE A 323 -14.41 -4.02 -4.82
C PHE A 323 -13.50 -4.94 -5.63
N ALA A 324 -13.49 -4.82 -6.96
CA ALA A 324 -12.69 -5.66 -7.85
C ALA A 324 -11.18 -5.44 -7.67
N MET A 325 -10.75 -4.23 -7.31
CA MET A 325 -9.34 -3.89 -7.13
C MET A 325 -8.80 -4.16 -5.71
N ALA A 326 -9.62 -4.68 -4.80
CA ALA A 326 -9.33 -4.73 -3.36
C ALA A 326 -8.07 -5.52 -2.97
N CYS A 327 -7.79 -6.68 -3.60
CA CYS A 327 -6.72 -7.60 -3.20
C CYS A 327 -5.52 -7.61 -4.17
N VAL A 328 -5.49 -6.72 -5.14
CA VAL A 328 -4.53 -6.75 -6.25
C VAL A 328 -3.09 -6.61 -5.76
N PHE A 329 -2.81 -5.63 -4.88
CA PHE A 329 -1.48 -5.45 -4.30
C PHE A 329 -1.00 -6.71 -3.57
N ALA A 330 -1.83 -7.24 -2.67
CA ALA A 330 -1.49 -8.43 -1.89
C ALA A 330 -1.20 -9.65 -2.78
N THR A 331 -1.96 -9.79 -3.86
CA THR A 331 -1.79 -10.88 -4.82
C THR A 331 -0.49 -10.76 -5.59
N PHE A 332 -0.19 -9.62 -6.20
CA PHE A 332 1.08 -9.41 -6.91
C PHE A 332 2.28 -9.53 -5.97
N TYR A 333 2.20 -8.94 -4.78
CA TYR A 333 3.25 -9.04 -3.77
C TYR A 333 3.54 -10.50 -3.39
N ALA A 334 2.49 -11.28 -3.09
CA ALA A 334 2.63 -12.67 -2.71
C ALA A 334 3.20 -13.53 -3.85
N VAL A 335 2.75 -13.32 -5.10
CA VAL A 335 3.26 -14.06 -6.27
C VAL A 335 4.73 -13.75 -6.49
N ALA A 336 5.15 -12.48 -6.40
CA ALA A 336 6.55 -12.09 -6.54
C ALA A 336 7.42 -12.69 -5.44
N THR A 337 6.98 -12.66 -4.18
CA THR A 337 7.72 -13.24 -3.04
C THR A 337 7.82 -14.75 -3.14
N LYS A 338 6.76 -15.43 -3.57
CA LYS A 338 6.76 -16.90 -3.79
C LYS A 338 7.69 -17.31 -4.93
N ALA A 339 7.94 -16.43 -5.90
CA ALA A 339 8.85 -16.70 -7.02
C ALA A 339 10.33 -16.68 -6.60
N VAL A 340 10.70 -15.89 -5.59
CA VAL A 340 12.07 -15.72 -5.09
C VAL A 340 12.06 -15.58 -3.55
N PRO A 341 11.77 -16.67 -2.81
CA PRO A 341 11.57 -16.59 -1.35
C PRO A 341 12.82 -16.13 -0.58
N GLU A 342 14.01 -16.48 -1.08
CA GLU A 342 15.29 -16.14 -0.43
C GLU A 342 15.57 -14.63 -0.49
N LYS A 343 14.93 -13.90 -1.40
CA LYS A 343 15.12 -12.46 -1.64
C LYS A 343 13.87 -11.65 -1.33
N ALA A 344 13.10 -12.09 -0.34
CA ALA A 344 11.83 -11.45 0.03
C ALA A 344 11.98 -9.96 0.41
N ASN A 345 13.13 -9.57 0.96
CA ASN A 345 13.40 -8.18 1.34
C ASN A 345 13.62 -7.30 0.10
N GLU A 346 14.38 -7.79 -0.88
CA GLU A 346 14.61 -7.10 -2.15
C GLU A 346 13.33 -7.00 -2.98
N VAL A 347 12.52 -8.07 -2.98
CA VAL A 347 11.17 -8.05 -3.60
C VAL A 347 10.31 -6.98 -2.92
N ALA A 348 10.31 -6.89 -1.58
CA ALA A 348 9.58 -5.84 -0.87
C ALA A 348 10.02 -4.46 -1.33
N GLY A 349 11.34 -4.21 -1.42
CA GLY A 349 11.87 -2.94 -1.91
C GLY A 349 11.35 -2.57 -3.30
N LEU A 350 11.34 -3.52 -4.24
CA LEU A 350 10.80 -3.31 -5.59
C LEU A 350 9.29 -3.07 -5.61
N MET A 351 8.52 -3.83 -4.84
CA MET A 351 7.06 -3.67 -4.79
C MET A 351 6.68 -2.30 -4.20
N ILE A 352 7.43 -1.83 -3.20
CA ILE A 352 7.19 -0.50 -2.61
C ILE A 352 7.69 0.61 -3.52
N LEU A 353 8.82 0.40 -4.23
CA LEU A 353 9.26 1.32 -5.30
C LEU A 353 8.13 1.54 -6.33
N ALA A 354 7.46 0.47 -6.73
CA ALA A 354 6.38 0.53 -7.72
C ALA A 354 5.19 1.41 -7.28
N ILE A 355 5.00 1.63 -5.96
CA ILE A 355 3.95 2.52 -5.42
C ILE A 355 4.17 3.98 -5.88
N SER A 356 5.42 4.37 -6.15
CA SER A 356 5.73 5.72 -6.66
C SER A 356 5.02 6.07 -7.97
N ALA A 357 4.58 5.05 -8.75
CA ALA A 357 3.79 5.26 -9.97
C ALA A 357 2.48 6.02 -9.72
N GLY A 358 1.97 6.02 -8.48
CA GLY A 358 0.82 6.85 -8.11
C GLY A 358 1.01 8.35 -8.35
N ALA A 359 2.26 8.84 -8.26
CA ALA A 359 2.58 10.25 -8.50
C ALA A 359 2.26 10.71 -9.94
N VAL A 360 2.27 9.81 -10.91
CA VAL A 360 2.04 10.12 -12.34
C VAL A 360 0.54 10.22 -12.67
N SER A 361 -0.31 9.60 -11.87
CA SER A 361 -1.74 9.39 -12.18
C SER A 361 -2.52 10.69 -12.30
N GLY A 362 -2.40 11.59 -11.33
CA GLY A 362 -3.07 12.88 -11.34
C GLY A 362 -2.72 13.74 -12.56
N PRO A 363 -1.41 13.97 -12.84
CA PRO A 363 -0.98 14.69 -14.05
C PRO A 363 -1.49 14.08 -15.36
N VAL A 364 -1.43 12.74 -15.51
CA VAL A 364 -1.87 12.06 -16.74
C VAL A 364 -3.39 12.13 -16.89
N CYS A 365 -4.15 11.76 -15.85
CA CYS A 365 -5.61 11.88 -15.89
C CYS A 365 -6.05 13.33 -16.12
N GLY A 366 -5.41 14.28 -15.42
CA GLY A 366 -5.69 15.72 -15.60
C GLY A 366 -5.38 16.24 -17.01
N ALA A 367 -4.33 15.73 -17.67
CA ALA A 367 -4.02 16.06 -19.05
C ALA A 367 -5.09 15.52 -20.01
N ILE A 368 -5.51 14.26 -19.83
CA ILE A 368 -6.58 13.65 -20.66
C ILE A 368 -7.88 14.43 -20.49
N VAL A 369 -8.27 14.74 -19.25
CA VAL A 369 -9.51 15.52 -18.97
C VAL A 369 -9.45 16.91 -19.61
N ARG A 370 -8.32 17.62 -19.51
CA ARG A 370 -8.16 18.94 -20.16
C ARG A 370 -8.25 18.85 -21.68
N TRP A 371 -7.67 17.81 -22.26
CA TRP A 371 -7.67 17.62 -23.73
C TRP A 371 -9.05 17.22 -24.24
N SER A 372 -9.77 16.34 -23.53
CA SER A 372 -11.08 15.83 -23.97
C SER A 372 -12.25 16.71 -23.53
N GLY A 373 -12.08 17.55 -22.51
CA GLY A 373 -13.17 18.32 -21.89
C GLY A 373 -14.11 17.51 -21.01
N ASP A 374 -13.88 16.17 -20.84
CA ASP A 374 -14.76 15.27 -20.09
C ASP A 374 -13.95 14.33 -19.19
N ALA A 375 -14.30 14.30 -17.90
CA ALA A 375 -13.63 13.47 -16.89
C ALA A 375 -13.73 11.96 -17.18
N HIS A 376 -14.76 11.51 -17.86
CA HIS A 376 -14.93 10.11 -18.20
C HIS A 376 -13.80 9.56 -19.09
N TRP A 377 -13.25 10.39 -20.00
CA TRP A 377 -12.09 9.99 -20.80
C TRP A 377 -10.84 9.72 -19.98
N GLY A 378 -10.72 10.32 -18.79
CA GLY A 378 -9.66 9.97 -17.85
C GLY A 378 -9.66 8.49 -17.44
N MET A 379 -10.82 7.83 -17.47
CA MET A 379 -10.93 6.39 -17.19
C MET A 379 -10.20 5.51 -18.23
N LEU A 380 -9.86 6.04 -19.40
CA LEU A 380 -9.04 5.32 -20.39
C LEU A 380 -7.66 4.98 -19.81
N PHE A 381 -7.02 5.90 -19.08
CA PHE A 381 -5.75 5.63 -18.41
C PHE A 381 -5.89 4.50 -17.37
N VAL A 382 -6.97 4.54 -16.58
CA VAL A 382 -7.25 3.48 -15.60
C VAL A 382 -7.50 2.14 -16.30
N ALA A 383 -8.29 2.13 -17.38
CA ALA A 383 -8.55 0.94 -18.18
C ALA A 383 -7.28 0.33 -18.77
N LEU A 384 -6.33 1.15 -19.23
CA LEU A 384 -5.02 0.68 -19.71
C LEU A 384 -4.21 0.02 -18.60
N CYS A 385 -4.19 0.61 -17.40
CA CYS A 385 -3.53 0.03 -16.23
C CYS A 385 -4.17 -1.32 -15.85
N VAL A 386 -5.51 -1.40 -15.79
CA VAL A 386 -6.23 -2.64 -15.50
C VAL A 386 -6.03 -3.68 -16.61
N GLY A 387 -6.01 -3.26 -17.87
CA GLY A 387 -5.71 -4.11 -19.02
C GLY A 387 -4.34 -4.76 -18.93
N TYR A 388 -3.31 -3.99 -18.53
CA TYR A 388 -1.99 -4.54 -18.27
C TYR A 388 -2.04 -5.61 -17.16
N MET A 389 -2.70 -5.32 -16.03
CA MET A 389 -2.80 -6.27 -14.92
C MET A 389 -3.53 -7.55 -15.32
N LEU A 390 -4.58 -7.45 -16.12
CA LEU A 390 -5.28 -8.60 -16.70
C LEU A 390 -4.34 -9.41 -17.61
N TRP A 391 -3.65 -8.76 -18.54
CA TRP A 391 -2.67 -9.41 -19.41
C TRP A 391 -1.57 -10.10 -18.61
N ALA A 392 -0.99 -9.43 -17.61
CA ALA A 392 0.03 -9.99 -16.74
C ALA A 392 -0.49 -11.27 -16.04
N SER A 393 -1.75 -11.29 -15.59
CA SER A 393 -2.37 -12.45 -14.95
C SER A 393 -2.38 -13.71 -15.83
N PHE A 394 -2.41 -13.56 -17.16
CA PHE A 394 -2.32 -14.69 -18.08
C PHE A 394 -0.87 -15.18 -18.30
N LYS A 395 0.11 -14.29 -18.12
CA LYS A 395 1.53 -14.63 -18.25
C LYS A 395 2.12 -15.24 -16.98
N LEU A 396 1.53 -14.95 -15.81
CA LEU A 396 1.93 -15.55 -14.55
C LEU A 396 1.58 -17.03 -14.54
N LYS A 397 2.60 -17.89 -14.35
CA LYS A 397 2.43 -19.33 -14.26
C LYS A 397 1.91 -19.68 -12.86
N ILE A 398 0.85 -20.48 -12.81
CA ILE A 398 0.37 -21.11 -11.58
C ILE A 398 1.36 -22.22 -11.26
N LYS A 399 2.31 -21.98 -10.34
CA LYS A 399 2.95 -23.12 -9.64
C LYS A 399 1.92 -23.58 -8.61
N GLN A 400 1.37 -24.77 -8.85
CA GLN A 400 0.56 -25.51 -7.88
C GLN A 400 1.42 -25.88 -6.67
#